data_20b4de759a18dbe323b6964e15d62ba0
#
_entry.id   20b4de759a18dbe323b6964e15d62ba0
#
_cell.length_a   1.000
_cell.length_b   1.000
_cell.length_c   1.000
_cell.angle_alpha   90.00
_cell.angle_beta   90.00
_cell.angle_gamma   90.00
#
_symmetry.space_group_name_H-M   'P 1'
#
loop_
_entity.id
_entity.type
_entity.pdbx_description
1 polymer ?
#
loop_
_entity_poly.entity_id
_entity_poly.type
_entity_poly.pdbx_seq_one_letter_code
_entity_poly.pdbx_strand_id
1 'polypeptide(L)'
;MITDIASYLRFFDSVRRRTERDVAALPPGAAAWRAPAVDGKPGWSIGQIVGHIGGSRLYFASAYRDEGWIWSEPESDPAEQATWLPWLQASAARFAEQLRDTPEAWLARRIEMIDTPGQALSGWRLLMMMLEHEVHHRSQIDAYAGLEGWPVPDIFGRSAESIDALQTDQRLKHARRA
;
A
#
# COMPACT_ATOMS: atom_id res chain seq x y z
N MET A 1 17.25 -7.02 7.33
CA MET A 1 17.29 -5.54 7.28
C MET A 1 17.33 -5.15 5.81
N ILE A 2 16.60 -4.10 5.40
CA ILE A 2 16.68 -3.57 4.03
C ILE A 2 17.96 -2.72 3.96
N THR A 3 18.95 -3.18 3.23
CA THR A 3 20.29 -2.56 3.14
C THR A 3 20.58 -2.01 1.75
N ASP A 4 19.77 -2.34 0.76
CA ASP A 4 19.94 -1.96 -0.63
C ASP A 4 18.56 -1.78 -1.32
N ILE A 5 18.54 -1.07 -2.44
CA ILE A 5 17.33 -0.80 -3.22
C ILE A 5 16.69 -2.08 -3.76
N ALA A 6 17.49 -3.06 -4.17
CA ALA A 6 16.94 -4.31 -4.71
C ALA A 6 16.15 -5.08 -3.63
N SER A 7 16.65 -5.13 -2.40
CA SER A 7 15.94 -5.73 -1.25
C SER A 7 14.66 -4.97 -0.92
N TYR A 8 14.71 -3.63 -0.96
CA TYR A 8 13.53 -2.78 -0.78
C TYR A 8 12.47 -3.06 -1.85
N LEU A 9 12.87 -3.09 -3.13
CA LEU A 9 11.94 -3.34 -4.23
C LEU A 9 11.30 -4.73 -4.18
N ARG A 10 12.01 -5.76 -3.72
CA ARG A 10 11.40 -7.09 -3.46
C ARG A 10 10.34 -7.03 -2.37
N PHE A 11 10.57 -6.24 -1.31
CA PHE A 11 9.60 -6.06 -0.24
C PHE A 11 8.40 -5.25 -0.73
N PHE A 12 8.63 -4.15 -1.43
CA PHE A 12 7.59 -3.36 -2.10
C PHE A 12 6.73 -4.23 -3.02
N ASP A 13 7.33 -5.08 -3.85
CA ASP A 13 6.60 -5.99 -4.74
C ASP A 13 5.64 -6.92 -3.96
N SER A 14 6.05 -7.39 -2.78
CA SER A 14 5.18 -8.17 -1.90
C SER A 14 4.00 -7.36 -1.35
N VAL A 15 4.21 -6.09 -1.00
CA VAL A 15 3.16 -5.20 -0.47
C VAL A 15 2.16 -4.84 -1.57
N ARG A 16 2.64 -4.33 -2.73
CA ARG A 16 1.77 -3.91 -3.83
C ARG A 16 0.89 -5.03 -4.38
N ARG A 17 1.41 -6.27 -4.47
CA ARG A 17 0.61 -7.42 -4.94
C ARG A 17 -0.57 -7.72 -4.02
N ARG A 18 -0.44 -7.47 -2.73
CA ARG A 18 -1.56 -7.59 -1.80
C ARG A 18 -2.59 -6.49 -2.06
N THR A 19 -2.15 -5.25 -2.25
CA THR A 19 -3.04 -4.15 -2.61
C THR A 19 -3.80 -4.43 -3.92
N GLU A 20 -3.09 -4.89 -4.94
CA GLU A 20 -3.70 -5.25 -6.24
C GLU A 20 -4.71 -6.41 -6.10
N ARG A 21 -4.40 -7.43 -5.31
CA ARG A 21 -5.30 -8.56 -5.03
C ARG A 21 -6.56 -8.11 -4.32
N ASP A 22 -6.41 -7.25 -3.29
CA ASP A 22 -7.53 -6.79 -2.49
C ASP A 22 -8.46 -5.89 -3.32
N VAL A 23 -7.90 -5.02 -4.18
CA VAL A 23 -8.68 -4.22 -5.15
C VAL A 23 -9.33 -5.11 -6.23
N ALA A 24 -8.66 -6.15 -6.71
CA ALA A 24 -9.21 -7.08 -7.70
C ALA A 24 -10.37 -7.93 -7.15
N ALA A 25 -10.45 -8.12 -5.83
CA ALA A 25 -11.52 -8.86 -5.18
C ALA A 25 -12.80 -8.03 -4.97
N LEU A 26 -12.75 -6.72 -5.16
CA LEU A 26 -13.91 -5.84 -4.97
C LEU A 26 -15.01 -6.11 -6.00
N PRO A 27 -16.28 -6.13 -5.58
CA PRO A 27 -17.41 -6.34 -6.50
C PRO A 27 -17.62 -5.12 -7.42
N PRO A 28 -18.34 -5.29 -8.55
CA PRO A 28 -18.58 -4.20 -9.50
C PRO A 28 -19.26 -2.95 -8.92
N GLY A 29 -19.98 -3.07 -7.79
CA GLY A 29 -20.61 -1.95 -7.10
C GLY A 29 -19.66 -1.07 -6.28
N ALA A 30 -18.41 -1.48 -6.11
CA ALA A 30 -17.45 -0.76 -5.25
C ALA A 30 -17.14 0.67 -5.73
N ALA A 31 -17.29 0.95 -7.03
CA ALA A 31 -17.07 2.29 -7.58
C ALA A 31 -18.08 3.33 -7.08
N ALA A 32 -19.30 2.90 -6.74
CA ALA A 32 -20.33 3.77 -6.21
C ALA A 32 -20.21 4.03 -4.69
N TRP A 33 -19.40 3.25 -4.00
CA TRP A 33 -19.26 3.31 -2.56
C TRP A 33 -18.41 4.52 -2.11
N ARG A 34 -18.85 5.17 -1.04
CA ARG A 34 -18.12 6.26 -0.38
C ARG A 34 -18.18 6.10 1.13
N ALA A 35 -17.12 6.45 1.81
CA ALA A 35 -17.11 6.55 3.25
C ALA A 35 -18.13 7.62 3.71
N PRO A 36 -18.78 7.46 4.87
CA PRO A 36 -19.65 8.48 5.45
C PRO A 36 -18.96 9.83 5.58
N ALA A 37 -19.71 10.90 5.42
CA ALA A 37 -19.20 12.23 5.66
C ALA A 37 -18.88 12.44 7.15
N VAL A 38 -17.76 13.10 7.44
CA VAL A 38 -17.34 13.48 8.78
C VAL A 38 -17.21 15.00 8.83
N ASP A 39 -17.83 15.65 9.80
CA ASP A 39 -17.84 17.11 9.95
C ASP A 39 -18.23 17.87 8.68
N GLY A 40 -19.23 17.36 7.95
CA GLY A 40 -19.71 17.94 6.69
C GLY A 40 -18.79 17.76 5.49
N LYS A 41 -17.64 17.10 5.63
CA LYS A 41 -16.71 16.78 4.53
C LYS A 41 -17.07 15.40 3.99
N PRO A 42 -17.26 15.24 2.66
CA PRO A 42 -17.50 13.95 2.06
C PRO A 42 -16.34 13.00 2.31
N GLY A 43 -16.63 11.75 2.67
CA GLY A 43 -15.62 10.71 2.78
C GLY A 43 -15.07 10.33 1.40
N TRP A 44 -13.88 9.79 1.37
CA TRP A 44 -13.26 9.30 0.14
C TRP A 44 -13.99 8.05 -0.38
N SER A 45 -14.13 7.98 -1.69
CA SER A 45 -14.54 6.72 -2.34
C SER A 45 -13.34 5.75 -2.40
N ILE A 46 -13.65 4.47 -2.60
CA ILE A 46 -12.58 3.47 -2.80
C ILE A 46 -11.71 3.84 -4.01
N GLY A 47 -12.30 4.30 -5.10
CA GLY A 47 -11.55 4.73 -6.28
C GLY A 47 -10.62 5.93 -6.01
N GLN A 48 -11.03 6.87 -5.15
CA GLN A 48 -10.14 7.95 -4.71
C GLN A 48 -8.96 7.43 -3.88
N ILE A 49 -9.17 6.44 -3.02
CA ILE A 49 -8.10 5.79 -2.25
C ILE A 49 -7.15 5.05 -3.20
N VAL A 50 -7.66 4.32 -4.17
CA VAL A 50 -6.84 3.62 -5.18
C VAL A 50 -5.99 4.60 -5.99
N GLY A 51 -6.60 5.70 -6.46
CA GLY A 51 -5.88 6.77 -7.15
C GLY A 51 -4.75 7.34 -6.29
N HIS A 52 -5.06 7.61 -5.02
CA HIS A 52 -4.11 8.16 -4.06
C HIS A 52 -2.95 7.19 -3.75
N ILE A 53 -3.20 5.89 -3.62
CA ILE A 53 -2.12 4.90 -3.44
C ILE A 53 -1.13 4.99 -4.60
N GLY A 54 -1.60 4.95 -5.83
CA GLY A 54 -0.73 5.01 -7.01
C GLY A 54 0.00 6.34 -7.16
N GLY A 55 -0.68 7.47 -6.93
CA GLY A 55 -0.10 8.81 -6.95
C GLY A 55 0.97 8.99 -5.87
N SER A 56 0.72 8.47 -4.67
CA SER A 56 1.67 8.55 -3.55
C SER A 56 2.98 7.81 -3.83
N ARG A 57 2.95 6.68 -4.52
CA ARG A 57 4.18 5.98 -4.94
C ARG A 57 5.10 6.92 -5.72
N LEU A 58 4.55 7.63 -6.72
CA LEU A 58 5.32 8.56 -7.57
C LEU A 58 5.74 9.81 -6.80
N TYR A 59 4.89 10.29 -5.92
CA TYR A 59 5.18 11.42 -5.03
C TYR A 59 6.37 11.15 -4.09
N PHE A 60 6.41 9.97 -3.47
CA PHE A 60 7.55 9.55 -2.65
C PHE A 60 8.81 9.28 -3.48
N ALA A 61 8.65 8.75 -4.70
CA ALA A 61 9.78 8.53 -5.59
C ALA A 61 10.44 9.85 -6.00
N SER A 62 9.67 10.88 -6.35
CA SER A 62 10.21 12.20 -6.72
C SER A 62 10.99 12.84 -5.58
N ALA A 63 10.49 12.76 -4.34
CA ALA A 63 11.20 13.24 -3.16
C ALA A 63 12.48 12.43 -2.91
N TYR A 64 12.42 11.09 -3.03
CA TYR A 64 13.59 10.23 -2.89
C TYR A 64 14.67 10.53 -3.94
N ARG A 65 14.27 10.89 -5.17
CA ARG A 65 15.17 11.22 -6.28
C ARG A 65 15.75 12.64 -6.23
N ASP A 66 15.37 13.45 -5.23
CA ASP A 66 15.78 14.86 -5.12
C ASP A 66 15.16 15.77 -6.18
N GLU A 67 14.03 15.38 -6.72
CA GLU A 67 13.25 16.13 -7.68
C GLU A 67 12.23 17.05 -6.99
N GLY A 68 12.12 16.95 -5.66
CA GLY A 68 11.12 17.61 -4.85
C GLY A 68 9.90 16.73 -4.60
N TRP A 69 8.94 17.25 -3.84
CA TRP A 69 7.67 16.59 -3.54
C TRP A 69 6.66 16.92 -4.64
N ILE A 70 6.68 16.15 -5.74
CA ILE A 70 5.89 16.43 -6.94
C ILE A 70 4.68 15.49 -7.00
N TRP A 71 3.49 16.05 -6.75
CA TRP A 71 2.25 15.31 -6.95
C TRP A 71 1.88 15.29 -8.44
N SER A 72 1.52 14.09 -8.92
CA SER A 72 0.92 13.89 -10.24
C SER A 72 -0.48 13.36 -10.09
N GLU A 73 -1.43 13.89 -10.85
CA GLU A 73 -2.81 13.40 -10.80
C GLU A 73 -2.87 11.92 -11.20
N PRO A 74 -3.67 11.12 -10.48
CA PRO A 74 -3.88 9.72 -10.83
C PRO A 74 -4.46 9.56 -12.24
N GLU A 75 -3.99 8.56 -12.98
CA GLU A 75 -4.52 8.21 -14.31
C GLU A 75 -5.78 7.32 -14.21
N SER A 76 -6.17 6.88 -13.00
CA SER A 76 -7.42 6.17 -12.77
C SER A 76 -8.60 7.12 -12.57
N ASP A 77 -9.74 6.79 -13.15
CA ASP A 77 -11.01 7.44 -12.82
C ASP A 77 -11.59 6.81 -11.53
N PRO A 78 -11.82 7.59 -10.46
CA PRO A 78 -12.42 7.07 -9.23
C PRO A 78 -13.81 6.44 -9.42
N ALA A 79 -14.54 6.83 -10.44
CA ALA A 79 -15.86 6.29 -10.75
C ALA A 79 -15.82 5.06 -11.67
N GLU A 80 -14.69 4.77 -12.30
CA GLU A 80 -14.53 3.70 -13.27
C GLU A 80 -13.58 2.61 -12.77
N GLN A 81 -14.16 1.58 -12.12
CA GLN A 81 -13.41 0.50 -11.48
C GLN A 81 -12.41 -0.22 -12.42
N ALA A 82 -12.73 -0.28 -13.72
CA ALA A 82 -11.86 -0.90 -14.71
C ALA A 82 -10.49 -0.20 -14.85
N THR A 83 -10.37 1.07 -14.43
CA THR A 83 -9.13 1.85 -14.48
C THR A 83 -8.22 1.64 -13.27
N TRP A 84 -8.74 1.08 -12.17
CA TRP A 84 -8.05 1.05 -10.88
C TRP A 84 -6.84 0.12 -10.88
N LEU A 85 -7.04 -1.13 -11.29
CA LEU A 85 -5.96 -2.12 -11.31
C LEU A 85 -4.84 -1.76 -12.31
N PRO A 86 -5.16 -1.35 -13.56
CA PRO A 86 -4.15 -0.83 -14.48
C PRO A 86 -3.33 0.32 -13.90
N TRP A 87 -3.96 1.28 -13.20
CA TRP A 87 -3.26 2.37 -12.54
C TRP A 87 -2.32 1.89 -11.44
N LEU A 88 -2.77 0.99 -10.55
CA LEU A 88 -1.92 0.43 -9.50
C LEU A 88 -0.70 -0.29 -10.09
N GLN A 89 -0.87 -1.04 -11.17
CA GLN A 89 0.21 -1.75 -11.84
C GLN A 89 1.19 -0.79 -12.52
N ALA A 90 0.67 0.21 -13.26
CA ALA A 90 1.50 1.20 -13.94
C ALA A 90 2.31 2.05 -12.96
N SER A 91 1.67 2.57 -11.91
CA SER A 91 2.36 3.36 -10.89
C SER A 91 3.42 2.55 -10.14
N ALA A 92 3.18 1.27 -9.87
CA ALA A 92 4.17 0.39 -9.25
C ALA A 92 5.37 0.13 -10.16
N ALA A 93 5.14 -0.09 -11.45
CA ALA A 93 6.22 -0.27 -12.42
C ALA A 93 7.08 0.98 -12.54
N ARG A 94 6.47 2.17 -12.66
CA ARG A 94 7.16 3.47 -12.70
C ARG A 94 7.96 3.72 -11.41
N PHE A 95 7.36 3.46 -10.26
CA PHE A 95 8.04 3.58 -8.97
C PHE A 95 9.30 2.70 -8.91
N ALA A 96 9.18 1.43 -9.28
CA ALA A 96 10.32 0.50 -9.29
C ALA A 96 11.40 0.91 -10.29
N GLU A 97 11.02 1.40 -11.46
CA GLU A 97 11.96 1.92 -12.46
C GLU A 97 12.73 3.13 -11.95
N GLN A 98 12.02 4.11 -11.35
CA GLN A 98 12.62 5.33 -10.80
C GLN A 98 13.61 5.06 -9.68
N LEU A 99 13.46 3.96 -8.92
CA LEU A 99 14.35 3.63 -7.82
C LEU A 99 15.50 2.71 -8.21
N ARG A 100 15.35 1.87 -9.25
CA ARG A 100 16.24 0.74 -9.56
C ARG A 100 17.71 1.11 -9.65
N ASP A 101 18.01 2.22 -10.31
CA ASP A 101 19.39 2.66 -10.61
C ASP A 101 19.84 3.79 -9.70
N THR A 102 19.14 4.02 -8.57
CA THR A 102 19.58 5.03 -7.62
C THR A 102 20.75 4.51 -6.78
N PRO A 103 21.74 5.38 -6.46
CA PRO A 103 22.88 4.98 -5.65
C PRO A 103 22.45 4.50 -4.26
N GLU A 104 23.05 3.41 -3.77
CA GLU A 104 22.76 2.88 -2.41
C GLU A 104 23.00 3.93 -1.30
N ALA A 105 23.97 4.82 -1.51
CA ALA A 105 24.22 5.93 -0.60
C ALA A 105 23.01 6.83 -0.37
N TRP A 106 22.05 6.86 -1.30
CA TRP A 106 20.83 7.64 -1.14
C TRP A 106 19.91 7.11 -0.05
N LEU A 107 20.03 5.86 0.35
CA LEU A 107 19.32 5.33 1.51
C LEU A 107 19.69 6.07 2.82
N ALA A 108 20.91 6.57 2.91
CA ALA A 108 21.35 7.37 4.08
C ALA A 108 21.17 8.89 3.89
N ARG A 109 20.91 9.36 2.65
CA ARG A 109 20.75 10.79 2.35
C ARG A 109 19.60 11.39 3.15
N ARG A 110 19.76 12.63 3.60
CA ARG A 110 18.72 13.39 4.31
C ARG A 110 17.79 14.05 3.28
N ILE A 111 16.50 13.80 3.42
CA ILE A 111 15.44 14.34 2.57
C ILE A 111 14.55 15.22 3.44
N GLU A 112 14.44 16.50 3.13
CA GLU A 112 13.62 17.44 3.87
C GLU A 112 12.13 17.14 3.67
N MET A 113 11.37 17.23 4.77
CA MET A 113 9.93 16.98 4.75
C MET A 113 9.17 18.23 4.32
N ILE A 114 8.20 18.06 3.41
CA ILE A 114 7.40 19.17 2.88
C ILE A 114 6.48 19.80 3.95
N ASP A 115 5.97 18.97 4.86
CA ASP A 115 5.00 19.37 5.88
C ASP A 115 5.64 19.88 7.17
N THR A 116 6.95 19.67 7.33
CA THR A 116 7.66 20.03 8.55
C THR A 116 9.04 20.62 8.18
N PRO A 117 9.10 21.89 7.76
CA PRO A 117 10.36 22.55 7.39
C PRO A 117 11.44 22.41 8.47
N GLY A 118 12.67 22.10 8.06
CA GLY A 118 13.81 21.85 8.95
C GLY A 118 13.86 20.42 9.52
N GLN A 119 12.86 19.60 9.33
CA GLN A 119 12.92 18.17 9.60
C GLN A 119 13.27 17.39 8.32
N ALA A 120 14.14 16.39 8.47
CA ALA A 120 14.55 15.55 7.38
C ALA A 120 14.60 14.09 7.80
N LEU A 121 14.16 13.21 6.92
CA LEU A 121 14.26 11.76 7.08
C LEU A 121 15.44 11.21 6.28
N SER A 122 15.98 10.06 6.68
CA SER A 122 16.86 9.31 5.80
C SER A 122 16.07 8.70 4.63
N GLY A 123 16.71 8.50 3.49
CA GLY A 123 16.07 7.95 2.31
C GLY A 123 15.38 6.61 2.58
N TRP A 124 16.03 5.71 3.33
CA TRP A 124 15.40 4.43 3.70
C TRP A 124 14.12 4.63 4.54
N ARG A 125 14.11 5.61 5.46
CA ARG A 125 12.92 5.89 6.29
C ARG A 125 11.79 6.48 5.45
N LEU A 126 12.13 7.34 4.49
CA LEU A 126 11.16 7.87 3.52
C LEU A 126 10.50 6.72 2.71
N LEU A 127 11.31 5.79 2.21
CA LEU A 127 10.81 4.65 1.45
C LEU A 127 9.95 3.72 2.33
N MET A 128 10.30 3.53 3.60
CA MET A 128 9.46 2.78 4.54
C MET A 128 8.13 3.51 4.82
N MET A 129 8.15 4.85 4.93
CA MET A 129 6.93 5.64 5.11
C MET A 129 5.98 5.48 3.92
N MET A 130 6.49 5.39 2.70
CA MET A 130 5.67 5.06 1.52
C MET A 130 4.99 3.69 1.66
N LEU A 131 5.70 2.67 2.14
CA LEU A 131 5.10 1.34 2.37
C LEU A 131 4.04 1.38 3.49
N GLU A 132 4.32 2.07 4.59
CA GLU A 132 3.36 2.27 5.68
C GLU A 132 2.09 2.97 5.17
N HIS A 133 2.26 3.98 4.33
CA HIS A 133 1.17 4.71 3.68
C HIS A 133 0.33 3.80 2.77
N GLU A 134 0.95 2.97 1.94
CA GLU A 134 0.23 2.02 1.10
C GLU A 134 -0.53 0.98 1.93
N VAL A 135 0.09 0.42 2.98
CA VAL A 135 -0.57 -0.51 3.90
C VAL A 135 -1.75 0.13 4.62
N HIS A 136 -1.59 1.40 5.06
CA HIS A 136 -2.67 2.16 5.68
C HIS A 136 -3.90 2.28 4.77
N HIS A 137 -3.70 2.72 3.54
CA HIS A 137 -4.80 2.91 2.60
C HIS A 137 -5.41 1.59 2.10
N ARG A 138 -4.60 0.55 1.92
CA ARG A 138 -5.13 -0.79 1.65
C ARG A 138 -6.02 -1.27 2.79
N SER A 139 -5.61 -1.09 4.04
CA SER A 139 -6.41 -1.48 5.21
C SER A 139 -7.72 -0.71 5.31
N GLN A 140 -7.78 0.54 4.82
CA GLN A 140 -9.06 1.26 4.69
C GLN A 140 -9.99 0.57 3.67
N ILE A 141 -9.46 0.16 2.51
CA ILE A 141 -10.24 -0.57 1.50
C ILE A 141 -10.77 -1.88 2.09
N ASP A 142 -9.93 -2.65 2.78
CA ASP A 142 -10.31 -3.91 3.42
C ASP A 142 -11.40 -3.70 4.50
N ALA A 143 -11.25 -2.65 5.32
CA ALA A 143 -12.23 -2.30 6.33
C ALA A 143 -13.58 -1.93 5.71
N TYR A 144 -13.58 -1.15 4.62
CA TYR A 144 -14.79 -0.77 3.92
C TYR A 144 -15.48 -1.96 3.24
N ALA A 145 -14.69 -2.83 2.61
CA ALA A 145 -15.19 -4.08 2.05
C ALA A 145 -15.84 -4.97 3.13
N GLY A 146 -15.22 -5.08 4.30
CA GLY A 146 -15.76 -5.83 5.42
C GLY A 146 -17.07 -5.26 5.96
N LEU A 147 -17.21 -3.93 6.03
CA LEU A 147 -18.46 -3.27 6.46
C LEU A 147 -19.63 -3.55 5.50
N GLU A 148 -19.33 -3.67 4.21
CA GLU A 148 -20.33 -3.99 3.17
C GLU A 148 -20.56 -5.50 3.01
N GLY A 149 -19.85 -6.34 3.77
CA GLY A 149 -19.93 -7.80 3.63
C GLY A 149 -19.33 -8.32 2.32
N TRP A 150 -18.44 -7.55 1.68
CA TRP A 150 -17.73 -7.99 0.48
C TRP A 150 -16.56 -8.91 0.84
N PRO A 151 -16.09 -9.73 -0.11
CA PRO A 151 -14.92 -10.56 0.12
C PRO A 151 -13.68 -9.72 0.45
N VAL A 152 -13.04 -10.03 1.58
CA VAL A 152 -11.73 -9.47 1.97
C VAL A 152 -10.71 -10.60 1.93
N PRO A 153 -9.72 -10.54 1.03
CA PRO A 153 -8.71 -11.59 0.94
C PRO A 153 -7.83 -11.65 2.20
N ASP A 154 -7.55 -12.86 2.68
CA ASP A 154 -6.62 -13.05 3.79
C ASP A 154 -5.23 -12.50 3.46
N ILE A 155 -4.69 -11.61 4.28
CA ILE A 155 -3.42 -10.90 4.03
C ILE A 155 -2.26 -11.86 3.75
N PHE A 156 -2.19 -12.96 4.50
CA PHE A 156 -1.16 -13.99 4.38
C PHE A 156 -1.67 -15.32 3.81
N GLY A 157 -2.86 -15.30 3.17
CA GLY A 157 -3.49 -16.49 2.59
C GLY A 157 -4.08 -17.44 3.63
N ARG A 158 -4.29 -16.99 4.87
CA ARG A 158 -4.91 -17.73 5.96
C ARG A 158 -5.69 -16.80 6.87
N SER A 159 -6.88 -17.22 7.28
CA SER A 159 -7.66 -16.52 8.29
C SER A 159 -7.11 -16.78 9.70
N ALA A 160 -7.50 -15.93 10.67
CA ALA A 160 -7.14 -16.11 12.08
C ALA A 160 -7.64 -17.47 12.60
N GLU A 161 -8.86 -17.88 12.23
CA GLU A 161 -9.48 -19.15 12.62
C GLU A 161 -8.69 -20.34 12.08
N SER A 162 -8.20 -20.26 10.83
CA SER A 162 -7.37 -21.33 10.25
C SER A 162 -6.01 -21.45 10.93
N ILE A 163 -5.43 -20.36 11.40
CA ILE A 163 -4.19 -20.36 12.18
C ILE A 163 -4.44 -20.96 13.58
N ASP A 164 -5.54 -20.56 14.23
CA ASP A 164 -5.88 -21.13 15.57
C ASP A 164 -6.10 -22.63 15.51
N ALA A 165 -6.78 -23.12 14.48
CA ALA A 165 -6.95 -24.58 14.26
C ALA A 165 -5.59 -25.29 14.10
N LEU A 166 -4.64 -24.72 13.35
CA LEU A 166 -3.29 -25.28 13.19
C LEU A 166 -2.51 -25.27 14.50
N GLN A 167 -2.61 -24.19 15.30
CA GLN A 167 -1.96 -24.10 16.61
C GLN A 167 -2.52 -25.14 17.59
N THR A 168 -3.83 -25.34 17.59
CA THR A 168 -4.50 -26.34 18.41
C THR A 168 -4.01 -27.74 18.05
N ASP A 169 -3.94 -28.09 16.77
CA ASP A 169 -3.42 -29.38 16.30
C ASP A 169 -1.94 -29.60 16.72
N GLN A 170 -1.11 -28.55 16.61
CA GLN A 170 0.28 -28.62 17.08
C GLN A 170 0.38 -28.89 18.58
N ARG A 171 -0.42 -28.20 19.42
CA ARG A 171 -0.45 -28.41 20.88
C ARG A 171 -0.86 -29.85 21.22
N LEU A 172 -1.88 -30.39 20.54
CA LEU A 172 -2.32 -31.77 20.74
C LEU A 172 -1.24 -32.79 20.34
N LYS A 173 -0.50 -32.55 19.25
CA LYS A 173 0.63 -33.42 18.83
C LYS A 173 1.78 -33.37 19.83
N HIS A 174 2.09 -32.22 20.40
CA HIS A 174 3.12 -32.11 21.44
C HIS A 174 2.70 -32.85 22.74
N ALA A 175 1.45 -32.66 23.19
CA ALA A 175 0.94 -33.34 24.38
C ALA A 175 0.91 -34.86 24.28
N ARG A 176 0.78 -35.43 23.07
CA ARG A 176 0.82 -36.88 22.82
C ARG A 176 2.24 -37.47 22.81
N ARG A 177 3.27 -36.63 22.70
CA ARG A 177 4.68 -37.03 22.64
C ARG A 177 5.41 -36.86 23.98
N ALA A 178 4.79 -36.17 24.94
CA ALA A 178 5.28 -36.01 26.31
C ALA A 178 4.67 -37.07 27.21
#